data_654e250aa22cd66b1d006f39b89dd73d
#
_entry.id   654e250aa22cd66b1d006f39b89dd73d
#
_cell.length_a   1.000
_cell.length_b   1.000
_cell.length_c   1.000
_cell.angle_alpha   90.00
_cell.angle_beta   90.00
_cell.angle_gamma   90.00
#
_symmetry.space_group_name_H-M   'P 1'
#
loop_
_entity.id
_entity.type
_entity.pdbx_description
1 polymer ?
#
loop_
_entity_poly.entity_id
_entity_poly.type
_entity_poly.pdbx_seq_one_letter_code
_entity_poly.pdbx_strand_id
1 'polypeptide(L)'
;IVVSNPLDVMCYVAKAVTGFPRERVIGMAGVLDTARYRAFLAEAMDVSVRDIQAMVLGGHGDTMVPLISYTTVSGIPVTQLLAKDKLDAIVDRTRNGGAEIVKHLKTGSAYYAPSAGAVQMVEAIVLD
;
A
#
# COMPACT_ATOMS: atom_id res chain seq x y z
N ILE A 1 13.25 7.99 -4.88
CA ILE A 1 12.20 7.20 -4.16
C ILE A 1 12.80 6.73 -2.85
N VAL A 2 12.17 7.06 -1.72
CA VAL A 2 12.56 6.65 -0.37
C VAL A 2 11.79 5.39 0.00
N VAL A 3 12.48 4.36 0.52
CA VAL A 3 11.88 3.07 0.93
C VAL A 3 12.16 2.73 2.39
N SER A 4 12.97 3.54 3.07
CA SER A 4 13.40 3.31 4.46
C SER A 4 12.33 3.74 5.46
N ASN A 5 12.19 2.98 6.54
CA ASN A 5 11.29 3.31 7.65
C ASN A 5 12.06 4.00 8.82
N PRO A 6 11.38 4.87 9.57
CA PRO A 6 9.99 5.37 9.38
C PRO A 6 9.89 6.28 8.15
N LEU A 7 9.03 5.90 7.18
CA LEU A 7 9.06 6.45 5.83
C LEU A 7 8.88 7.97 5.77
N ASP A 8 7.85 8.49 6.44
CA ASP A 8 7.52 9.92 6.37
C ASP A 8 8.68 10.78 6.89
N VAL A 9 9.29 10.36 8.01
CA VAL A 9 10.48 11.01 8.58
C VAL A 9 11.67 10.92 7.62
N MET A 10 11.91 9.75 7.02
CA MET A 10 13.02 9.54 6.09
C MET A 10 12.88 10.35 4.81
N CYS A 11 11.66 10.64 4.36
CA CYS A 11 11.42 11.59 3.26
C CYS A 11 11.85 13.01 3.63
N TYR A 12 11.57 13.49 4.84
CA TYR A 12 12.05 14.77 5.32
C TYR A 12 13.58 14.81 5.41
N VAL A 13 14.21 13.77 5.95
CA VAL A 13 15.67 13.65 6.03
C VAL A 13 16.28 13.67 4.62
N ALA A 14 15.77 12.85 3.71
CA ALA A 14 16.23 12.79 2.33
C ALA A 14 16.15 14.17 1.65
N LYS A 15 15.03 14.88 1.81
CA LYS A 15 14.87 16.23 1.28
C LYS A 15 15.88 17.21 1.87
N ALA A 16 16.10 17.18 3.17
CA ALA A 16 17.02 18.08 3.86
C ALA A 16 18.48 17.85 3.44
N VAL A 17 18.88 16.59 3.30
CA VAL A 17 20.27 16.22 2.96
C VAL A 17 20.57 16.43 1.49
N THR A 18 19.63 16.11 0.59
CA THR A 18 19.87 16.23 -0.87
C THR A 18 19.66 17.64 -1.41
N GLY A 19 18.87 18.46 -0.72
CA GLY A 19 18.43 19.76 -1.23
C GLY A 19 17.49 19.67 -2.44
N PHE A 20 16.98 18.49 -2.76
CA PHE A 20 16.05 18.32 -3.88
C PHE A 20 14.73 19.05 -3.64
N PRO A 21 14.08 19.57 -4.69
CA PRO A 21 12.75 20.14 -4.57
C PRO A 21 11.75 19.04 -4.13
N ARG A 22 10.66 19.46 -3.48
CA ARG A 22 9.69 18.55 -2.83
C ARG A 22 9.16 17.47 -3.76
N GLU A 23 8.88 17.83 -5.00
CA GLU A 23 8.30 16.93 -6.03
C GLU A 23 9.27 15.84 -6.49
N ARG A 24 10.55 15.94 -6.13
CA ARG A 24 11.57 14.92 -6.43
C ARG A 24 11.90 14.00 -5.26
N VAL A 25 11.24 14.17 -4.12
CA VAL A 25 11.42 13.29 -2.95
C VAL A 25 10.10 12.61 -2.64
N ILE A 26 10.01 11.36 -3.04
CA ILE A 26 8.77 10.57 -3.01
C ILE A 26 8.98 9.34 -2.13
N GLY A 27 8.07 9.09 -1.19
CA GLY A 27 8.06 7.88 -0.37
C GLY A 27 7.30 6.74 -1.05
N MET A 28 7.86 5.53 -1.02
CA MET A 28 7.17 4.32 -1.48
C MET A 28 6.30 3.79 -0.35
N ALA A 29 4.99 4.07 -0.41
CA ALA A 29 4.01 3.71 0.60
C ALA A 29 2.69 3.23 -0.01
N GLY A 30 1.87 4.15 -0.50
CA GLY A 30 0.51 3.88 -0.96
C GLY A 30 0.41 2.82 -2.05
N VAL A 31 1.38 2.72 -2.94
CA VAL A 31 1.44 1.68 -3.97
C VAL A 31 1.52 0.28 -3.34
N LEU A 32 2.36 0.11 -2.32
CA LEU A 32 2.51 -1.14 -1.58
C LEU A 32 1.28 -1.45 -0.72
N ASP A 33 0.77 -0.45 0.01
CA ASP A 33 -0.39 -0.62 0.88
C ASP A 33 -1.65 -0.93 0.07
N THR A 34 -1.81 -0.28 -1.09
CA THR A 34 -2.88 -0.59 -2.05
C THR A 34 -2.77 -2.01 -2.59
N ALA A 35 -1.56 -2.47 -2.93
CA ALA A 35 -1.35 -3.83 -3.40
C ALA A 35 -1.72 -4.88 -2.34
N ARG A 36 -1.38 -4.64 -1.07
CA ARG A 36 -1.79 -5.50 0.06
C ARG A 36 -3.31 -5.52 0.23
N TYR A 37 -3.94 -4.35 0.24
CA TYR A 37 -5.39 -4.22 0.37
C TYR A 37 -6.11 -4.97 -0.75
N ARG A 38 -5.67 -4.81 -2.01
CA ARG A 38 -6.21 -5.56 -3.15
C ARG A 38 -6.02 -7.07 -3.01
N ALA A 39 -4.86 -7.52 -2.53
CA ALA A 39 -4.58 -8.94 -2.33
C ALA A 39 -5.51 -9.56 -1.27
N PHE A 40 -5.74 -8.87 -0.15
CA PHE A 40 -6.64 -9.35 0.90
C PHE A 40 -8.11 -9.35 0.47
N LEU A 41 -8.54 -8.38 -0.32
CA LEU A 41 -9.87 -8.37 -0.93
C LEU A 41 -10.03 -9.53 -1.93
N ALA A 42 -9.02 -9.77 -2.78
CA ALA A 42 -9.02 -10.85 -3.74
C ALA A 42 -9.13 -12.22 -3.05
N GLU A 43 -8.34 -12.43 -1.98
CA GLU A 43 -8.39 -13.63 -1.14
C GLU A 43 -9.79 -13.84 -0.51
N ALA A 44 -10.37 -12.77 0.04
CA ALA A 44 -11.66 -12.84 0.73
C ALA A 44 -12.86 -13.12 -0.20
N MET A 45 -12.76 -12.77 -1.48
CA MET A 45 -13.84 -12.90 -2.46
C MET A 45 -13.58 -13.98 -3.51
N ASP A 46 -12.41 -14.62 -3.49
CA ASP A 46 -11.97 -15.60 -4.50
C ASP A 46 -12.04 -15.04 -5.94
N VAL A 47 -11.52 -13.82 -6.11
CA VAL A 47 -11.47 -13.12 -7.40
C VAL A 47 -10.05 -12.73 -7.79
N SER A 48 -9.84 -12.41 -9.07
CA SER A 48 -8.53 -11.91 -9.52
C SER A 48 -8.24 -10.53 -8.91
N VAL A 49 -7.02 -10.32 -8.42
CA VAL A 49 -6.54 -9.01 -7.97
C VAL A 49 -6.59 -7.95 -9.08
N ARG A 50 -6.60 -8.37 -10.35
CA ARG A 50 -6.70 -7.47 -11.52
C ARG A 50 -8.08 -6.84 -11.66
N ASP A 51 -9.11 -7.49 -11.14
CA ASP A 51 -10.49 -7.00 -11.20
C ASP A 51 -10.79 -5.97 -10.11
N ILE A 52 -9.87 -5.77 -9.15
CA ILE A 52 -10.05 -4.89 -8.01
C ILE A 52 -9.41 -3.53 -8.29
N GLN A 53 -10.22 -2.48 -8.27
CA GLN A 53 -9.79 -1.09 -8.25
C GLN A 53 -9.86 -0.58 -6.81
N ALA A 54 -8.72 -0.17 -6.26
CA ALA A 54 -8.63 0.30 -4.87
C ALA A 54 -7.51 1.31 -4.71
N MET A 55 -7.57 2.08 -3.63
CA MET A 55 -6.55 3.06 -3.27
C MET A 55 -6.41 3.13 -1.75
N VAL A 56 -5.18 3.22 -1.27
CA VAL A 56 -4.84 3.49 0.12
C VAL A 56 -4.05 4.79 0.17
N LEU A 57 -4.52 5.73 0.97
CA LEU A 57 -3.92 7.05 1.20
C LEU A 57 -3.46 7.19 2.66
N GLY A 58 -2.99 8.37 3.03
CA GLY A 58 -2.52 8.70 4.38
C GLY A 58 -1.06 8.32 4.62
N GLY A 59 -0.67 8.26 5.90
CA GLY A 59 0.68 7.88 6.30
C GLY A 59 0.93 6.38 6.14
N HIS A 60 2.20 5.99 6.05
CA HIS A 60 2.56 4.58 5.98
C HIS A 60 2.60 3.98 7.39
N GLY A 61 1.53 3.29 7.80
CA GLY A 61 1.35 2.71 9.13
C GLY A 61 -0.09 2.86 9.63
N ASP A 62 -0.25 3.10 10.94
CA ASP A 62 -1.58 3.17 11.59
C ASP A 62 -2.49 4.26 11.04
N THR A 63 -1.91 5.30 10.44
CA THR A 63 -2.63 6.43 9.86
C THR A 63 -3.01 6.25 8.39
N MET A 64 -2.78 5.07 7.82
CA MET A 64 -3.24 4.78 6.46
C MET A 64 -4.76 4.71 6.38
N VAL A 65 -5.30 5.14 5.24
CA VAL A 65 -6.74 5.23 4.97
C VAL A 65 -7.06 4.46 3.69
N PRO A 66 -7.45 3.19 3.77
CA PRO A 66 -8.04 2.48 2.63
C PRO A 66 -9.37 3.12 2.24
N LEU A 67 -9.52 3.50 0.98
CA LEU A 67 -10.71 4.18 0.46
C LEU A 67 -11.80 3.16 0.09
N ILE A 68 -12.52 2.64 1.08
CA ILE A 68 -13.56 1.62 0.89
C ILE A 68 -14.66 2.11 -0.07
N SER A 69 -15.11 3.36 0.06
CA SER A 69 -16.16 3.94 -0.79
C SER A 69 -15.78 4.08 -2.26
N TYR A 70 -14.49 4.08 -2.56
CA TYR A 70 -13.95 4.12 -3.93
C TYR A 70 -13.38 2.78 -4.40
N THR A 71 -13.54 1.73 -3.58
CA THR A 71 -13.07 0.39 -3.94
C THR A 71 -14.15 -0.37 -4.69
N THR A 72 -13.79 -0.90 -5.86
CA THR A 72 -14.70 -1.69 -6.70
C THR A 72 -14.06 -3.00 -7.15
N VAL A 73 -14.90 -3.98 -7.47
CA VAL A 73 -14.54 -5.23 -8.13
C VAL A 73 -15.30 -5.28 -9.44
N SER A 74 -14.59 -5.22 -10.57
CA SER A 74 -15.20 -5.13 -11.91
C SER A 74 -16.28 -4.03 -12.00
N GLY A 75 -16.04 -2.89 -11.32
CA GLY A 75 -16.97 -1.74 -11.29
C GLY A 75 -18.07 -1.81 -10.23
N ILE A 76 -18.24 -2.93 -9.52
CA ILE A 76 -19.24 -3.07 -8.45
C ILE A 76 -18.59 -2.59 -7.12
N PRO A 77 -19.21 -1.66 -6.39
CA PRO A 77 -18.71 -1.22 -5.09
C PRO A 77 -18.52 -2.38 -4.12
N VAL A 78 -17.35 -2.45 -3.47
CA VAL A 78 -17.03 -3.54 -2.54
C VAL A 78 -18.01 -3.63 -1.37
N THR A 79 -18.63 -2.52 -0.99
CA THR A 79 -19.67 -2.46 0.05
C THR A 79 -20.96 -3.18 -0.30
N GLN A 80 -21.17 -3.51 -1.58
CA GLN A 80 -22.30 -4.34 -2.03
C GLN A 80 -21.92 -5.83 -2.08
N LEU A 81 -20.63 -6.16 -2.04
CA LEU A 81 -20.11 -7.53 -2.18
C LEU A 81 -19.71 -8.15 -0.84
N LEU A 82 -19.24 -7.33 0.10
CA LEU A 82 -18.78 -7.78 1.41
C LEU A 82 -19.52 -7.06 2.53
N ALA A 83 -19.83 -7.80 3.59
CA ALA A 83 -20.37 -7.23 4.82
C ALA A 83 -19.34 -6.32 5.51
N LYS A 84 -19.86 -5.34 6.25
CA LYS A 84 -19.03 -4.30 6.89
C LYS A 84 -17.95 -4.88 7.82
N ASP A 85 -18.29 -5.86 8.62
CA ASP A 85 -17.37 -6.55 9.55
C ASP A 85 -16.17 -7.19 8.84
N LYS A 86 -16.41 -7.81 7.67
CA LYS A 86 -15.35 -8.37 6.83
C LYS A 86 -14.47 -7.28 6.23
N LEU A 87 -15.06 -6.18 5.77
CA LEU A 87 -14.29 -5.04 5.25
C LEU A 87 -13.43 -4.40 6.34
N ASP A 88 -13.98 -4.21 7.53
CA ASP A 88 -13.23 -3.67 8.67
C ASP A 88 -12.04 -4.58 9.03
N ALA A 89 -12.23 -5.90 9.06
CA ALA A 89 -11.15 -6.86 9.31
C ALA A 89 -10.06 -6.82 8.22
N ILE A 90 -10.42 -6.66 6.94
CA ILE A 90 -9.46 -6.51 5.83
C ILE A 90 -8.68 -5.20 5.96
N VAL A 91 -9.34 -4.12 6.33
CA VAL A 91 -8.68 -2.82 6.58
C VAL A 91 -7.66 -2.94 7.71
N ASP A 92 -8.03 -3.57 8.82
CA ASP A 92 -7.12 -3.79 9.95
C ASP A 92 -5.94 -4.69 9.57
N ARG A 93 -6.18 -5.76 8.82
CA ARG A 93 -5.12 -6.62 8.28
C ARG A 93 -4.18 -5.84 7.34
N THR A 94 -4.72 -4.94 6.54
CA THR A 94 -3.92 -4.09 5.64
C THR A 94 -2.97 -3.19 6.41
N ARG A 95 -3.45 -2.55 7.48
CA ARG A 95 -2.63 -1.72 8.38
C ARG A 95 -1.48 -2.53 9.01
N ASN A 96 -1.74 -3.77 9.35
CA ASN A 96 -0.79 -4.67 10.01
C ASN A 96 0.00 -5.56 9.04
N GLY A 97 -0.19 -5.44 7.73
CA GLY A 97 0.38 -6.35 6.73
C GLY A 97 1.91 -6.42 6.74
N GLY A 98 2.60 -5.32 7.05
CA GLY A 98 4.05 -5.32 7.22
C GLY A 98 4.50 -6.13 8.45
N ALA A 99 3.83 -5.95 9.57
CA ALA A 99 4.10 -6.68 10.81
C ALA A 99 3.78 -8.19 10.67
N GLU A 100 2.73 -8.55 9.93
CA GLU A 100 2.38 -9.94 9.60
C GLU A 100 3.54 -10.65 8.89
N ILE A 101 4.13 -10.02 7.87
CA ILE A 101 5.28 -10.57 7.13
C ILE A 101 6.51 -10.72 8.02
N VAL A 102 6.87 -9.70 8.79
CA VAL A 102 8.02 -9.73 9.71
C VAL A 102 7.87 -10.85 10.75
N LYS A 103 6.65 -11.06 11.27
CA LYS A 103 6.35 -12.16 12.20
C LYS A 103 6.62 -13.54 11.59
N HIS A 104 6.29 -13.72 10.30
CA HIS A 104 6.55 -14.99 9.59
C HIS A 104 8.03 -15.17 9.23
N LEU A 105 8.71 -14.10 8.84
CA LEU A 105 10.14 -14.16 8.50
C LEU A 105 11.05 -14.37 9.71
N LYS A 106 10.61 -13.97 10.91
CA LYS A 106 11.34 -14.00 12.18
C LYS A 106 12.57 -13.08 12.22
N THR A 107 13.29 -12.94 11.12
CA THR A 107 14.45 -12.06 10.94
C THR A 107 14.34 -11.27 9.64
N GLY A 108 14.80 -10.01 9.63
CA GLY A 108 14.75 -9.14 8.45
C GLY A 108 13.42 -8.40 8.27
N SER A 109 13.24 -7.87 7.09
CA SER A 109 12.06 -7.09 6.67
C SER A 109 11.45 -7.66 5.39
N ALA A 110 10.20 -7.31 5.11
CA ALA A 110 9.60 -7.57 3.80
C ALA A 110 10.41 -6.84 2.71
N TYR A 111 10.73 -7.50 1.61
CA TYR A 111 11.49 -6.91 0.51
C TYR A 111 10.92 -7.20 -0.89
N TYR A 112 10.27 -8.32 -1.14
CA TYR A 112 9.69 -8.63 -2.46
C TYR A 112 8.60 -7.63 -2.86
N ALA A 113 7.56 -7.46 -2.03
CA ALA A 113 6.47 -6.54 -2.32
C ALA A 113 6.94 -5.06 -2.31
N PRO A 114 7.79 -4.60 -1.37
CA PRO A 114 8.41 -3.29 -1.45
C PRO A 114 9.22 -3.05 -2.73
N SER A 115 9.99 -4.04 -3.19
CA SER A 115 10.74 -3.94 -4.45
C SER A 115 9.82 -3.78 -5.66
N ALA A 116 8.75 -4.60 -5.74
CA ALA A 116 7.75 -4.48 -6.79
C ALA A 116 7.05 -3.11 -6.78
N GLY A 117 6.71 -2.59 -5.60
CA GLY A 117 6.15 -1.25 -5.45
C GLY A 117 7.10 -0.15 -5.93
N ALA A 118 8.39 -0.25 -5.59
CA ALA A 118 9.41 0.69 -6.07
C ALA A 118 9.56 0.64 -7.60
N VAL A 119 9.56 -0.55 -8.20
CA VAL A 119 9.62 -0.72 -9.67
C VAL A 119 8.41 -0.07 -10.32
N GLN A 120 7.20 -0.32 -9.83
CA GLN A 120 5.98 0.31 -10.35
C GLN A 120 6.05 1.84 -10.32
N MET A 121 6.61 2.43 -9.26
CA MET A 121 6.83 3.88 -9.18
C MET A 121 7.86 4.37 -10.20
N VAL A 122 8.95 3.61 -10.40
CA VAL A 122 9.96 3.94 -11.43
C VAL A 122 9.35 3.88 -12.82
N GLU A 123 8.58 2.84 -13.12
CA GLU A 123 7.86 2.72 -14.40
C GLU A 123 6.96 3.91 -14.66
N ALA A 124 6.14 4.32 -13.67
CA ALA A 124 5.27 5.49 -13.79
C ALA A 124 6.03 6.82 -14.00
N ILE A 125 7.26 6.95 -13.51
CA ILE A 125 8.08 8.17 -13.69
C ILE A 125 8.80 8.18 -15.05
N VAL A 126 9.17 7.01 -15.55
CA VAL A 126 10.05 6.90 -16.73
C VAL A 126 9.26 6.70 -18.02
N LEU A 127 8.08 6.07 -17.94
CA LEU A 127 7.28 5.71 -19.12
C LEU A 127 6.13 6.69 -19.41
N ASP A 128 5.76 7.57 -18.46
CA ASP A 128 4.82 8.68 -18.64
C ASP A 128 5.58 10.00 -18.93
#